data_e4087ac197ce760814c997f817b09cbf
#
_entry.id   e4087ac197ce760814c997f817b09cbf
#
_cell.length_a   1.000
_cell.length_b   1.000
_cell.length_c   1.000
_cell.angle_alpha   90.00
_cell.angle_beta   90.00
_cell.angle_gamma   90.00
#
_symmetry.space_group_name_H-M   'P 1'
#
loop_
_entity.id
_entity.type
_entity.pdbx_description
1 polymer ?
#
loop_
_entity_poly.entity_id
_entity_poly.type
_entity_poly.pdbx_seq_one_letter_code
_entity_poly.pdbx_strand_id
1 'polypeptide(L)'
;MTSISTDPDIINATPEPACYLCGSQGIILYTDLSDPYASVSGQWNLKSCPNPDCGLVWLDPMPVKKDLWKAYRVYYTHMDYVPEDNRKIDWFSFLLLKIHKPLLKLFEYAVGMRKVEKEWQKKADLMFLGEAPPGSRMLDVGCGKGDLLVRLLLQGWTVEGLEVDADAAAYARINQGLNVHQGELESQRFTDNLFDAITMNHVIEHVHDPVALIRECLRILKPGGRLVMATPNIRCLGHKKFGRNWSHLQSPSHLHLFTKKSLKECAARAGFQSINSFCAPGYAEGGAIRVSIEREEDASGKKRWAFPRWLEASCLKVLAYYLFFIKKDEEAGEEIFLIAIKDK
;
A
#
# COMPACT_ATOMS: atom_id res chain seq x y z
N MET A 1 1.98 -28.27 20.88
CA MET A 1 1.16 -28.38 19.67
C MET A 1 -0.04 -27.46 19.88
N THR A 2 -0.05 -26.29 19.26
CA THR A 2 -1.19 -25.37 19.28
C THR A 2 -2.31 -26.00 18.49
N SER A 3 -3.48 -26.23 19.11
CA SER A 3 -4.67 -26.73 18.44
C SER A 3 -5.08 -25.75 17.33
N ILE A 4 -5.18 -26.23 16.09
CA ILE A 4 -5.68 -25.44 14.96
C ILE A 4 -7.17 -25.21 15.20
N SER A 5 -7.59 -23.94 15.35
CA SER A 5 -8.98 -23.57 15.44
C SER A 5 -9.68 -23.70 14.08
N THR A 6 -10.88 -24.27 14.08
CA THR A 6 -11.76 -24.30 12.89
C THR A 6 -12.78 -23.16 12.90
N ASP A 7 -12.75 -22.29 13.90
CA ASP A 7 -13.61 -21.11 13.99
C ASP A 7 -13.35 -20.16 12.82
N PRO A 8 -14.38 -19.78 12.06
CA PRO A 8 -14.24 -18.88 10.92
C PRO A 8 -13.74 -17.48 11.31
N ASP A 9 -13.89 -17.07 12.56
CA ASP A 9 -13.46 -15.75 13.04
C ASP A 9 -12.07 -15.74 13.66
N ILE A 10 -11.41 -16.91 13.73
CA ILE A 10 -10.07 -17.05 14.28
C ILE A 10 -9.07 -17.34 13.16
N ILE A 11 -8.01 -16.53 13.07
CA ILE A 11 -6.85 -16.79 12.21
C ILE A 11 -5.80 -17.57 13.01
N ASN A 12 -5.44 -18.77 12.52
CA ASN A 12 -4.30 -19.48 13.07
C ASN A 12 -3.01 -18.77 12.65
N ALA A 13 -2.04 -18.73 13.55
CA ALA A 13 -0.78 -18.02 13.32
C ALA A 13 0.40 -18.81 13.92
N THR A 14 1.59 -18.59 13.38
CA THR A 14 2.85 -19.19 13.81
C THR A 14 3.83 -18.12 14.26
N PRO A 15 4.63 -18.37 15.32
CA PRO A 15 5.68 -17.43 15.73
C PRO A 15 6.72 -17.22 14.62
N GLU A 16 7.03 -15.96 14.34
CA GLU A 16 8.09 -15.53 13.42
C GLU A 16 9.05 -14.60 14.17
N PRO A 17 9.94 -15.14 15.03
CA PRO A 17 10.79 -14.31 15.88
C PRO A 17 11.90 -13.59 15.12
N ALA A 18 12.29 -14.09 13.95
CA ALA A 18 13.41 -13.59 13.15
C ALA A 18 12.95 -12.85 11.89
N CYS A 19 13.71 -11.85 11.50
CA CYS A 19 13.48 -11.08 10.28
C CYS A 19 13.60 -11.97 9.04
N TYR A 20 12.59 -12.00 8.20
CA TYR A 20 12.54 -12.73 6.93
C TYR A 20 13.75 -12.42 6.02
N LEU A 21 14.21 -11.15 5.98
CA LEU A 21 15.31 -10.76 5.11
C LEU A 21 16.70 -11.06 5.69
N CYS A 22 16.99 -10.73 6.94
CA CYS A 22 18.37 -10.81 7.44
C CYS A 22 18.58 -11.80 8.58
N GLY A 23 17.53 -12.48 9.04
CA GLY A 23 17.60 -13.45 10.12
C GLY A 23 17.80 -12.86 11.53
N SER A 24 17.91 -11.52 11.66
CA SER A 24 18.07 -10.88 12.98
C SER A 24 16.83 -11.10 13.84
N GLN A 25 17.02 -11.34 15.14
CA GLN A 25 15.91 -11.38 16.08
C GLN A 25 15.16 -10.05 16.12
N GLY A 26 13.85 -10.09 15.96
CA GLY A 26 13.01 -8.89 15.95
C GLY A 26 12.84 -8.28 17.33
N ILE A 27 12.69 -6.96 17.37
CA ILE A 27 12.33 -6.19 18.57
C ILE A 27 10.85 -5.84 18.46
N ILE A 28 10.08 -6.00 19.55
CA ILE A 28 8.66 -5.61 19.58
C ILE A 28 8.54 -4.12 19.28
N LEU A 29 7.76 -3.80 18.26
CA LEU A 29 7.42 -2.42 17.89
C LEU A 29 6.06 -2.03 18.47
N TYR A 30 5.04 -2.87 18.30
CA TYR A 30 3.70 -2.67 18.84
C TYR A 30 3.14 -4.01 19.33
N THR A 31 2.35 -3.97 20.41
CA THR A 31 1.58 -5.12 20.92
C THR A 31 0.08 -4.83 20.84
N ASP A 32 -0.71 -5.87 20.90
CA ASP A 32 -2.17 -5.78 21.08
C ASP A 32 -2.86 -4.90 20.02
N LEU A 33 -2.46 -5.04 18.76
CA LEU A 33 -3.14 -4.44 17.64
C LEU A 33 -4.36 -5.28 17.29
N SER A 34 -5.52 -4.65 17.12
CA SER A 34 -6.74 -5.28 16.62
C SER A 34 -6.90 -5.07 15.12
N ASP A 35 -7.70 -5.94 14.49
CA ASP A 35 -8.12 -5.75 13.10
C ASP A 35 -8.96 -4.46 13.01
N PRO A 36 -8.54 -3.46 12.21
CA PRO A 36 -9.26 -2.20 12.10
C PRO A 36 -10.61 -2.31 11.39
N TYR A 37 -10.85 -3.42 10.70
CA TYR A 37 -12.11 -3.69 10.00
C TYR A 37 -13.01 -4.67 10.75
N ALA A 38 -12.55 -5.16 11.90
CA ALA A 38 -13.24 -6.17 12.72
C ALA A 38 -13.65 -7.44 11.93
N SER A 39 -12.91 -7.77 10.87
CA SER A 39 -13.15 -8.97 10.05
C SER A 39 -12.83 -10.25 10.81
N VAL A 40 -11.86 -10.17 11.72
CA VAL A 40 -11.40 -11.28 12.55
C VAL A 40 -11.12 -10.85 13.98
N SER A 41 -11.31 -11.79 14.90
CA SER A 41 -10.96 -11.63 16.31
C SER A 41 -9.47 -11.86 16.53
N GLY A 42 -8.91 -11.21 17.56
CA GLY A 42 -7.53 -11.43 17.99
C GLY A 42 -6.74 -10.16 18.21
N GLN A 43 -5.57 -10.35 18.79
CA GLN A 43 -4.59 -9.30 19.02
C GLN A 43 -3.29 -9.68 18.31
N TRP A 44 -2.69 -8.70 17.65
CA TRP A 44 -1.55 -8.89 16.78
C TRP A 44 -0.38 -8.04 17.26
N ASN A 45 0.83 -8.55 17.13
CA ASN A 45 2.03 -7.79 17.43
C ASN A 45 2.80 -7.52 16.15
N LEU A 46 3.53 -6.40 16.14
CA LEU A 46 4.50 -6.08 15.11
C LEU A 46 5.90 -6.10 15.71
N LYS A 47 6.82 -6.74 15.01
CA LYS A 47 8.26 -6.68 15.27
C LYS A 47 8.97 -5.84 14.23
N SER A 48 10.03 -5.17 14.65
CA SER A 48 10.93 -4.43 13.75
C SER A 48 12.31 -5.09 13.73
N CYS A 49 12.94 -5.10 12.56
CA CYS A 49 14.31 -5.53 12.41
C CYS A 49 15.26 -4.49 13.02
N PRO A 50 16.15 -4.89 13.96
CA PRO A 50 17.11 -3.97 14.57
C PRO A 50 18.25 -3.60 13.62
N ASN A 51 18.44 -4.31 12.52
CA ASN A 51 19.46 -4.00 11.53
C ASN A 51 19.07 -2.71 10.77
N PRO A 52 19.86 -1.60 10.87
CA PRO A 52 19.54 -0.32 10.24
C PRO A 52 19.56 -0.38 8.71
N ASP A 53 20.20 -1.38 8.14
CA ASP A 53 20.26 -1.58 6.69
C ASP A 53 19.10 -2.43 6.14
N CYS A 54 18.28 -2.98 7.03
CA CYS A 54 17.07 -3.71 6.70
C CYS A 54 15.82 -2.90 7.05
N GLY A 55 15.50 -2.78 8.35
CA GLY A 55 14.37 -2.01 8.85
C GLY A 55 13.00 -2.58 8.47
N LEU A 56 12.92 -3.86 8.05
CA LEU A 56 11.66 -4.55 7.81
C LEU A 56 10.85 -4.63 9.11
N VAL A 57 9.55 -4.43 9.01
CA VAL A 57 8.60 -4.67 10.10
C VAL A 57 7.66 -5.79 9.67
N TRP A 58 7.28 -6.69 10.59
CA TRP A 58 6.44 -7.84 10.28
C TRP A 58 5.56 -8.25 11.45
N LEU A 59 4.50 -9.01 11.16
CA LEU A 59 3.64 -9.62 12.17
C LEU A 59 4.35 -10.78 12.89
N ASP A 60 4.22 -10.84 14.21
CA ASP A 60 4.61 -11.99 15.01
C ASP A 60 3.62 -12.17 16.18
N PRO A 61 2.77 -13.23 16.17
CA PRO A 61 2.80 -14.37 15.23
C PRO A 61 2.29 -14.00 13.83
N MET A 62 2.80 -14.70 12.81
CA MET A 62 2.43 -14.56 11.41
C MET A 62 1.19 -15.41 11.11
N PRO A 63 0.11 -14.88 10.51
CA PRO A 63 -1.04 -15.65 10.02
C PRO A 63 -0.62 -16.82 9.12
N VAL A 64 -1.25 -17.98 9.26
CA VAL A 64 -1.00 -19.07 8.31
C VAL A 64 -1.68 -18.78 6.98
N LYS A 65 -1.00 -19.11 5.87
CA LYS A 65 -1.45 -18.79 4.51
C LYS A 65 -2.91 -19.19 4.23
N LYS A 66 -3.31 -20.38 4.67
CA LYS A 66 -4.67 -20.92 4.46
C LYS A 66 -5.79 -20.16 5.16
N ASP A 67 -5.47 -19.36 6.20
CA ASP A 67 -6.45 -18.59 6.98
C ASP A 67 -6.43 -17.09 6.65
N LEU A 68 -5.44 -16.62 5.88
CA LEU A 68 -5.26 -15.18 5.62
C LEU A 68 -6.48 -14.55 4.91
N TRP A 69 -7.19 -15.30 4.07
CA TRP A 69 -8.41 -14.84 3.40
C TRP A 69 -9.50 -14.34 4.38
N LYS A 70 -9.49 -14.83 5.63
CA LYS A 70 -10.44 -14.40 6.66
C LYS A 70 -10.32 -12.91 6.98
N ALA A 71 -9.08 -12.35 6.91
CA ALA A 71 -8.83 -10.93 7.11
C ALA A 71 -9.38 -10.02 6.00
N TYR A 72 -9.79 -10.62 4.87
CA TYR A 72 -10.31 -9.88 3.71
C TYR A 72 -11.82 -9.95 3.56
N ARG A 73 -12.56 -10.66 4.45
CA ARG A 73 -14.03 -10.79 4.36
C ARG A 73 -14.80 -9.47 4.34
N VAL A 74 -14.23 -8.41 4.88
CA VAL A 74 -14.82 -7.05 4.95
C VAL A 74 -13.86 -6.03 4.34
N TYR A 75 -13.14 -6.39 3.27
CA TYR A 75 -12.14 -5.53 2.67
C TYR A 75 -12.73 -4.61 1.59
N TYR A 76 -11.95 -3.60 1.14
CA TYR A 76 -12.35 -2.56 0.17
C TYR A 76 -13.02 -3.07 -1.09
N THR A 77 -12.65 -4.28 -1.57
CA THR A 77 -13.22 -4.86 -2.78
C THR A 77 -14.71 -5.18 -2.63
N HIS A 78 -15.18 -5.36 -1.39
CA HIS A 78 -16.58 -5.67 -1.08
C HIS A 78 -17.39 -4.44 -0.63
N MET A 79 -16.72 -3.34 -0.31
CA MET A 79 -17.41 -2.11 0.08
C MET A 79 -17.33 -1.08 -1.05
N ASP A 80 -18.47 -0.53 -1.45
CA ASP A 80 -18.54 0.81 -1.98
C ASP A 80 -18.27 1.75 -0.79
N TYR A 81 -16.98 1.89 -0.41
CA TYR A 81 -16.60 2.77 0.68
C TYR A 81 -16.85 4.22 0.25
N VAL A 82 -18.05 4.66 0.47
CA VAL A 82 -18.36 6.08 0.60
C VAL A 82 -18.04 6.41 2.06
N PRO A 83 -17.02 7.20 2.34
CA PRO A 83 -16.80 7.71 3.69
C PRO A 83 -17.99 8.60 4.01
N GLU A 84 -19.03 8.05 4.60
CA GLU A 84 -20.07 8.87 5.19
C GLU A 84 -19.46 9.61 6.39
N ASP A 85 -18.95 10.79 6.11
CA ASP A 85 -18.75 11.78 7.16
C ASP A 85 -20.13 12.31 7.56
N ASN A 86 -20.97 11.42 8.14
CA ASN A 86 -22.28 11.74 8.69
C ASN A 86 -22.18 12.61 9.97
N ARG A 87 -20.96 12.99 10.36
CA ARG A 87 -20.75 13.91 11.48
C ARG A 87 -21.12 15.32 11.04
N LYS A 88 -22.17 15.84 11.64
CA LYS A 88 -22.60 17.24 11.44
C LYS A 88 -21.39 18.14 11.72
N ILE A 89 -20.94 18.86 10.71
CA ILE A 89 -19.94 19.91 10.87
C ILE A 89 -20.60 20.99 11.73
N ASP A 90 -20.03 21.29 12.89
CA ASP A 90 -20.51 22.39 13.72
C ASP A 90 -20.35 23.71 12.98
N TRP A 91 -21.24 24.66 13.31
CA TRP A 91 -21.31 25.97 12.63
C TRP A 91 -19.96 26.72 12.64
N PHE A 92 -19.24 26.66 13.76
CA PHE A 92 -17.96 27.35 13.91
C PHE A 92 -16.88 26.74 13.03
N SER A 93 -16.75 25.39 13.03
CA SER A 93 -15.88 24.66 12.11
C SER A 93 -16.22 24.95 10.65
N PHE A 94 -17.49 24.99 10.30
CA PHE A 94 -17.93 25.34 8.94
C PHE A 94 -17.48 26.75 8.50
N LEU A 95 -17.63 27.75 9.38
CA LEU A 95 -17.18 29.11 9.10
C LEU A 95 -15.66 29.18 8.92
N LEU A 96 -14.90 28.55 9.83
CA LEU A 96 -13.44 28.51 9.75
C LEU A 96 -12.95 27.78 8.49
N LEU A 97 -13.58 26.68 8.12
CA LEU A 97 -13.25 25.94 6.89
C LEU A 97 -13.52 26.79 5.63
N LYS A 98 -14.59 27.59 5.61
CA LYS A 98 -14.88 28.52 4.50
C LYS A 98 -13.78 29.56 4.27
N ILE A 99 -13.12 30.00 5.33
CA ILE A 99 -12.06 31.03 5.25
C ILE A 99 -10.70 30.39 4.96
N HIS A 100 -10.35 29.32 5.68
CA HIS A 100 -9.01 28.74 5.60
C HIS A 100 -8.76 27.85 4.37
N LYS A 101 -9.79 27.14 3.87
CA LYS A 101 -9.65 26.32 2.66
C LYS A 101 -9.19 27.13 1.43
N PRO A 102 -9.79 28.30 1.11
CA PRO A 102 -9.31 29.16 0.03
C PRO A 102 -7.88 29.67 0.24
N LEU A 103 -7.54 30.06 1.47
CA LEU A 103 -6.19 30.56 1.78
C LEU A 103 -5.14 29.47 1.61
N LEU A 104 -5.41 28.25 2.10
CA LEU A 104 -4.51 27.11 1.89
C LEU A 104 -4.36 26.80 0.39
N LYS A 105 -5.46 26.80 -0.36
CA LYS A 105 -5.41 26.58 -1.82
C LYS A 105 -4.58 27.64 -2.54
N LEU A 106 -4.67 28.91 -2.10
CA LEU A 106 -3.86 29.98 -2.64
C LEU A 106 -2.38 29.80 -2.31
N PHE A 107 -2.06 29.41 -1.07
CA PHE A 107 -0.70 29.08 -0.65
C PHE A 107 -0.13 27.91 -1.46
N GLU A 108 -0.84 26.78 -1.56
CA GLU A 108 -0.45 25.61 -2.36
C GLU A 108 -0.18 25.98 -3.83
N TYR A 109 -0.99 26.90 -4.38
CA TYR A 109 -0.81 27.42 -5.73
C TYR A 109 0.45 28.30 -5.83
N ALA A 110 0.62 29.24 -4.91
CA ALA A 110 1.74 30.20 -4.90
C ALA A 110 3.12 29.49 -4.80
N VAL A 111 3.21 28.39 -4.02
CA VAL A 111 4.43 27.59 -3.87
C VAL A 111 4.58 26.50 -4.94
N GLY A 112 3.68 26.45 -5.92
CA GLY A 112 3.73 25.43 -6.99
C GLY A 112 3.40 24.00 -6.57
N MET A 113 3.00 23.79 -5.31
CA MET A 113 2.72 22.47 -4.73
C MET A 113 1.68 21.68 -5.52
N ARG A 114 0.59 22.34 -5.95
CA ARG A 114 -0.49 21.72 -6.73
C ARG A 114 -0.06 21.22 -8.10
N LYS A 115 0.84 21.94 -8.77
CA LYS A 115 1.34 21.51 -10.09
C LYS A 115 2.17 20.25 -9.93
N VAL A 116 3.09 20.26 -8.99
CA VAL A 116 3.95 19.10 -8.69
C VAL A 116 3.12 17.89 -8.27
N GLU A 117 2.18 18.08 -7.36
CA GLU A 117 1.27 17.04 -6.88
C GLU A 117 0.48 16.41 -8.04
N LYS A 118 -0.11 17.22 -8.93
CA LYS A 118 -0.85 16.72 -10.10
C LYS A 118 0.03 15.93 -11.08
N GLU A 119 1.25 16.38 -11.31
CA GLU A 119 2.19 15.67 -12.20
C GLU A 119 2.60 14.32 -11.61
N TRP A 120 2.86 14.27 -10.31
CA TRP A 120 3.14 13.03 -9.61
C TRP A 120 1.93 12.09 -9.62
N GLN A 121 0.75 12.62 -9.28
CA GLN A 121 -0.52 11.90 -9.31
C GLN A 121 -0.71 11.22 -10.66
N LYS A 122 -0.62 11.97 -11.76
CA LYS A 122 -0.77 11.45 -13.12
C LYS A 122 0.18 10.29 -13.41
N LYS A 123 1.42 10.35 -12.93
CA LYS A 123 2.40 9.26 -13.11
C LYS A 123 2.07 8.06 -12.22
N ALA A 124 1.73 8.30 -10.96
CA ALA A 124 1.41 7.25 -10.02
C ALA A 124 0.12 6.51 -10.39
N ASP A 125 -0.91 7.23 -10.87
CA ASP A 125 -2.17 6.65 -11.37
C ASP A 125 -1.96 5.66 -12.51
N LEU A 126 -0.81 5.73 -13.19
CA LEU A 126 -0.38 4.82 -14.25
C LEU A 126 0.79 3.93 -13.81
N MET A 127 1.06 3.84 -12.52
CA MET A 127 2.23 3.11 -11.99
C MET A 127 3.53 3.41 -12.76
N PHE A 128 3.76 4.69 -13.12
CA PHE A 128 4.93 5.16 -13.87
C PHE A 128 5.16 4.46 -15.22
N LEU A 129 4.17 3.77 -15.78
CA LEU A 129 4.31 3.10 -17.07
C LEU A 129 4.19 4.07 -18.26
N GLY A 130 3.24 5.01 -18.22
CA GLY A 130 2.99 5.95 -19.32
C GLY A 130 2.40 5.26 -20.55
N GLU A 131 2.60 5.88 -21.75
CA GLU A 131 2.18 5.35 -23.03
C GLU A 131 2.92 4.06 -23.36
N ALA A 132 2.20 3.10 -23.94
CA ALA A 132 2.74 1.80 -24.29
C ALA A 132 3.51 1.86 -25.62
N PRO A 133 4.70 1.24 -25.72
CA PRO A 133 5.27 0.89 -27.00
C PRO A 133 4.31 -0.04 -27.79
N PRO A 134 4.28 0.03 -29.13
CA PRO A 134 3.37 -0.81 -29.92
C PRO A 134 3.50 -2.30 -29.59
N GLY A 135 2.37 -2.96 -29.33
CA GLY A 135 2.30 -4.40 -29.04
C GLY A 135 2.77 -4.80 -27.64
N SER A 136 3.00 -3.84 -26.74
CA SER A 136 3.42 -4.14 -25.35
C SER A 136 2.28 -4.75 -24.53
N ARG A 137 2.63 -5.79 -23.75
CA ARG A 137 1.74 -6.49 -22.82
C ARG A 137 2.14 -6.21 -21.38
N MET A 138 1.13 -6.02 -20.53
CA MET A 138 1.38 -5.85 -19.09
C MET A 138 0.47 -6.75 -18.27
N LEU A 139 0.92 -7.10 -17.07
CA LEU A 139 0.17 -7.80 -16.05
C LEU A 139 0.07 -6.92 -14.80
N ASP A 140 -1.15 -6.77 -14.27
CA ASP A 140 -1.36 -6.17 -12.95
C ASP A 140 -1.67 -7.27 -11.92
N VAL A 141 -0.75 -7.49 -11.00
CA VAL A 141 -0.89 -8.49 -9.93
C VAL A 141 -1.62 -7.85 -8.76
N GLY A 142 -2.77 -8.42 -8.36
CA GLY A 142 -3.69 -7.82 -7.39
C GLY A 142 -4.48 -6.67 -8.02
N CYS A 143 -5.05 -6.90 -9.22
CA CYS A 143 -5.69 -5.86 -10.00
C CYS A 143 -7.04 -5.36 -9.41
N GLY A 144 -7.59 -6.01 -8.39
CA GLY A 144 -8.88 -5.67 -7.81
C GLY A 144 -10.00 -5.62 -8.85
N LYS A 145 -10.76 -4.53 -8.84
CA LYS A 145 -11.86 -4.28 -9.82
C LYS A 145 -11.36 -3.83 -11.21
N GLY A 146 -10.05 -3.70 -11.44
CA GLY A 146 -9.44 -3.44 -12.75
C GLY A 146 -9.25 -1.96 -13.10
N ASP A 147 -9.39 -1.03 -12.17
CA ASP A 147 -9.32 0.41 -12.44
C ASP A 147 -7.98 0.86 -13.06
N LEU A 148 -6.86 0.28 -12.61
CA LEU A 148 -5.55 0.55 -13.20
C LEU A 148 -5.47 0.00 -14.63
N LEU A 149 -5.99 -1.21 -14.86
CA LEU A 149 -6.00 -1.84 -16.18
C LEU A 149 -6.77 -1.00 -17.20
N VAL A 150 -7.94 -0.45 -16.82
CA VAL A 150 -8.72 0.46 -17.69
C VAL A 150 -7.89 1.70 -18.06
N ARG A 151 -7.21 2.32 -17.08
CA ARG A 151 -6.36 3.48 -17.35
C ARG A 151 -5.18 3.15 -18.28
N LEU A 152 -4.54 2.00 -18.10
CA LEU A 152 -3.42 1.56 -18.93
C LEU A 152 -3.85 1.11 -20.33
N LEU A 153 -5.04 0.52 -20.46
CA LEU A 153 -5.63 0.22 -21.77
C LEU A 153 -5.78 1.50 -22.63
N LEU A 154 -6.20 2.61 -22.00
CA LEU A 154 -6.29 3.92 -22.67
C LEU A 154 -4.91 4.52 -23.04
N GLN A 155 -3.82 4.00 -22.45
CA GLN A 155 -2.45 4.36 -22.82
C GLN A 155 -1.86 3.41 -23.90
N GLY A 156 -2.66 2.50 -24.47
CA GLY A 156 -2.26 1.60 -25.54
C GLY A 156 -1.66 0.26 -25.10
N TRP A 157 -1.68 -0.06 -23.80
CA TRP A 157 -1.22 -1.36 -23.30
C TRP A 157 -2.20 -2.47 -23.62
N THR A 158 -1.69 -3.65 -23.98
CA THR A 158 -2.46 -4.89 -23.89
C THR A 158 -2.39 -5.34 -22.43
N VAL A 159 -3.53 -5.31 -21.75
CA VAL A 159 -3.60 -5.49 -20.29
C VAL A 159 -4.15 -6.85 -19.91
N GLU A 160 -3.55 -7.45 -18.89
CA GLU A 160 -4.06 -8.62 -18.19
C GLU A 160 -4.03 -8.36 -16.67
N GLY A 161 -5.02 -8.87 -15.95
CA GLY A 161 -5.08 -8.78 -14.49
C GLY A 161 -4.93 -10.15 -13.85
N LEU A 162 -4.46 -10.14 -12.62
CA LEU A 162 -4.47 -11.30 -11.73
C LEU A 162 -5.05 -10.85 -10.38
N GLU A 163 -6.07 -11.57 -9.89
CA GLU A 163 -6.75 -11.23 -8.64
C GLU A 163 -7.10 -12.52 -7.87
N VAL A 164 -6.83 -12.53 -6.57
CA VAL A 164 -7.15 -13.68 -5.69
C VAL A 164 -8.61 -13.67 -5.26
N ASP A 165 -9.19 -12.47 -5.10
CA ASP A 165 -10.58 -12.29 -4.73
C ASP A 165 -11.50 -12.61 -5.92
N ALA A 166 -12.38 -13.59 -5.74
CA ALA A 166 -13.24 -14.07 -6.81
C ALA A 166 -14.26 -13.01 -7.28
N ASP A 167 -14.80 -12.21 -6.34
CA ASP A 167 -15.83 -11.21 -6.64
C ASP A 167 -15.21 -10.00 -7.35
N ALA A 168 -14.05 -9.55 -6.91
CA ALA A 168 -13.30 -8.49 -7.59
C ALA A 168 -12.89 -8.92 -9.01
N ALA A 169 -12.35 -10.13 -9.16
CA ALA A 169 -11.98 -10.68 -10.46
C ALA A 169 -13.21 -10.83 -11.41
N ALA A 170 -14.35 -11.27 -10.87
CA ALA A 170 -15.60 -11.38 -11.63
C ALA A 170 -16.10 -9.99 -12.04
N TYR A 171 -16.06 -9.00 -11.14
CA TYR A 171 -16.42 -7.62 -11.46
C TYR A 171 -15.58 -7.06 -12.61
N ALA A 172 -14.25 -7.22 -12.53
CA ALA A 172 -13.33 -6.72 -13.57
C ALA A 172 -13.61 -7.38 -14.95
N ARG A 173 -13.90 -8.68 -14.97
CA ARG A 173 -14.26 -9.39 -16.20
C ARG A 173 -15.60 -8.97 -16.77
N ILE A 174 -16.65 -8.92 -15.95
CA ILE A 174 -18.03 -8.72 -16.40
C ILE A 174 -18.32 -7.24 -16.66
N ASN A 175 -17.94 -6.37 -15.72
CA ASN A 175 -18.30 -4.95 -15.76
C ASN A 175 -17.31 -4.09 -16.53
N GLN A 176 -16.02 -4.48 -16.54
CA GLN A 176 -14.97 -3.74 -17.23
C GLN A 176 -14.54 -4.40 -18.55
N GLY A 177 -14.97 -5.64 -18.84
CA GLY A 177 -14.58 -6.37 -20.04
C GLY A 177 -13.09 -6.76 -20.10
N LEU A 178 -12.44 -6.88 -18.95
CA LEU A 178 -11.01 -7.11 -18.84
C LEU A 178 -10.66 -8.60 -18.83
N ASN A 179 -9.46 -8.95 -19.31
CA ASN A 179 -8.89 -10.29 -19.16
C ASN A 179 -8.24 -10.40 -17.78
N VAL A 180 -8.92 -11.08 -16.85
CA VAL A 180 -8.44 -11.25 -15.46
C VAL A 180 -8.36 -12.72 -15.11
N HIS A 181 -7.19 -13.16 -14.68
CA HIS A 181 -6.93 -14.48 -14.12
C HIS A 181 -7.29 -14.48 -12.63
N GLN A 182 -7.82 -15.59 -12.12
CA GLN A 182 -8.13 -15.71 -10.69
C GLN A 182 -7.12 -16.62 -10.01
N GLY A 183 -6.62 -16.20 -8.85
CA GLY A 183 -5.72 -16.97 -7.99
C GLY A 183 -4.35 -16.35 -7.80
N GLU A 184 -3.40 -17.14 -7.33
CA GLU A 184 -2.00 -16.71 -7.08
C GLU A 184 -1.18 -16.77 -8.38
N LEU A 185 -0.10 -15.95 -8.45
CA LEU A 185 0.72 -15.81 -9.65
C LEU A 185 1.36 -17.14 -10.08
N GLU A 186 1.93 -17.87 -9.13
CA GLU A 186 2.60 -19.14 -9.40
C GLU A 186 1.67 -20.21 -9.96
N SER A 187 0.39 -20.16 -9.59
CA SER A 187 -0.63 -21.10 -10.07
C SER A 187 -1.00 -20.90 -11.55
N GLN A 188 -0.78 -19.70 -12.10
CA GLN A 188 -1.12 -19.36 -13.48
C GLN A 188 -0.19 -20.00 -14.52
N ARG A 189 1.04 -20.40 -14.10
CA ARG A 189 2.03 -21.04 -14.99
C ARG A 189 2.31 -20.25 -16.26
N PHE A 190 2.37 -18.93 -16.16
CA PHE A 190 2.74 -18.08 -17.29
C PHE A 190 4.11 -18.51 -17.87
N THR A 191 4.24 -18.39 -19.19
CA THR A 191 5.53 -18.68 -19.85
C THR A 191 6.59 -17.63 -19.50
N ASP A 192 7.85 -18.02 -19.60
CA ASP A 192 8.97 -17.09 -19.45
C ASP A 192 8.89 -15.98 -20.50
N ASN A 193 9.33 -14.77 -20.13
CA ASN A 193 9.49 -13.65 -21.05
C ASN A 193 8.20 -13.24 -21.79
N LEU A 194 7.08 -13.21 -21.06
CA LEU A 194 5.75 -12.94 -21.62
C LEU A 194 5.38 -11.46 -21.61
N PHE A 195 5.67 -10.75 -20.53
CA PHE A 195 5.21 -9.39 -20.29
C PHE A 195 6.32 -8.34 -20.44
N ASP A 196 5.96 -7.19 -21.00
CA ASP A 196 6.85 -6.01 -21.09
C ASP A 196 6.84 -5.20 -19.78
N ALA A 197 5.74 -5.27 -19.03
CA ALA A 197 5.62 -4.66 -17.71
C ALA A 197 4.75 -5.51 -16.77
N ILE A 198 5.07 -5.43 -15.47
CA ILE A 198 4.25 -5.98 -14.38
C ILE A 198 4.07 -4.88 -13.34
N THR A 199 2.85 -4.75 -12.82
CA THR A 199 2.54 -3.85 -11.70
C THR A 199 2.07 -4.62 -10.48
N MET A 200 2.39 -4.11 -9.29
CA MET A 200 1.83 -4.53 -8.01
C MET A 200 1.56 -3.28 -7.16
N ASN A 201 0.29 -2.98 -6.93
CA ASN A 201 -0.13 -1.84 -6.14
C ASN A 201 -0.79 -2.31 -4.84
N HIS A 202 -0.13 -2.11 -3.71
CA HIS A 202 -0.57 -2.61 -2.40
C HIS A 202 -0.83 -4.13 -2.38
N VAL A 203 0.17 -4.91 -2.78
CA VAL A 203 0.11 -6.38 -2.82
C VAL A 203 1.24 -7.00 -2.00
N ILE A 204 2.45 -6.47 -2.15
CA ILE A 204 3.67 -7.12 -1.62
C ILE A 204 3.66 -7.20 -0.08
N GLU A 205 2.99 -6.28 0.59
CA GLU A 205 2.81 -6.25 2.05
C GLU A 205 1.91 -7.38 2.58
N HIS A 206 1.10 -7.99 1.71
CA HIS A 206 0.17 -9.05 2.04
C HIS A 206 0.72 -10.47 1.80
N VAL A 207 1.92 -10.58 1.28
CA VAL A 207 2.49 -11.85 0.79
C VAL A 207 3.44 -12.45 1.82
N HIS A 208 3.33 -13.77 2.06
CA HIS A 208 4.21 -14.48 2.99
C HIS A 208 5.67 -14.56 2.50
N ASP A 209 5.87 -14.77 1.20
CA ASP A 209 7.19 -14.82 0.57
C ASP A 209 7.32 -13.78 -0.55
N PRO A 210 7.62 -12.52 -0.19
CA PRO A 210 7.75 -11.43 -1.16
C PRO A 210 8.89 -11.66 -2.16
N VAL A 211 9.98 -12.33 -1.76
CA VAL A 211 11.10 -12.63 -2.68
C VAL A 211 10.69 -13.64 -3.73
N ALA A 212 9.94 -14.67 -3.36
CA ALA A 212 9.45 -15.66 -4.32
C ALA A 212 8.49 -15.05 -5.35
N LEU A 213 7.55 -14.21 -4.90
CA LEU A 213 6.63 -13.49 -5.80
C LEU A 213 7.38 -12.59 -6.77
N ILE A 214 8.35 -11.81 -6.30
CA ILE A 214 9.15 -10.92 -7.16
C ILE A 214 10.00 -11.74 -8.14
N ARG A 215 10.52 -12.90 -7.72
CA ARG A 215 11.28 -13.82 -8.60
C ARG A 215 10.40 -14.40 -9.71
N GLU A 216 9.16 -14.73 -9.42
CA GLU A 216 8.21 -15.18 -10.44
C GLU A 216 7.90 -14.04 -11.44
N CYS A 217 7.72 -12.80 -10.95
CA CYS A 217 7.63 -11.63 -11.83
C CYS A 217 8.85 -11.48 -12.74
N LEU A 218 10.08 -11.64 -12.19
CA LEU A 218 11.30 -11.58 -12.97
C LEU A 218 11.32 -12.66 -14.08
N ARG A 219 10.88 -13.88 -13.79
CA ARG A 219 10.83 -14.98 -14.75
C ARG A 219 9.94 -14.65 -15.94
N ILE A 220 8.73 -14.16 -15.68
CA ILE A 220 7.73 -13.91 -16.72
C ILE A 220 7.90 -12.56 -17.43
N LEU A 221 8.73 -11.64 -16.92
CA LEU A 221 9.13 -10.42 -17.62
C LEU A 221 10.04 -10.74 -18.80
N LYS A 222 9.87 -10.03 -19.90
CA LYS A 222 10.81 -10.02 -21.03
C LYS A 222 12.14 -9.37 -20.63
N PRO A 223 13.27 -9.71 -21.28
CA PRO A 223 14.50 -8.93 -21.15
C PRO A 223 14.23 -7.44 -21.47
N GLY A 224 14.67 -6.54 -20.60
CA GLY A 224 14.36 -5.10 -20.65
C GLY A 224 12.97 -4.72 -20.12
N GLY A 225 12.14 -5.71 -19.77
CA GLY A 225 10.84 -5.48 -19.12
C GLY A 225 10.98 -4.96 -17.69
N ARG A 226 9.92 -4.32 -17.18
CA ARG A 226 9.96 -3.66 -15.88
C ARG A 226 8.89 -4.17 -14.91
N LEU A 227 9.28 -4.30 -13.65
CA LEU A 227 8.38 -4.47 -12.52
C LEU A 227 8.22 -3.13 -11.82
N VAL A 228 6.98 -2.70 -11.56
CA VAL A 228 6.67 -1.51 -10.77
C VAL A 228 5.82 -1.91 -9.57
N MET A 229 6.29 -1.60 -8.38
CA MET A 229 5.58 -1.89 -7.13
C MET A 229 5.32 -0.61 -6.35
N ALA A 230 4.17 -0.55 -5.69
CA ALA A 230 3.85 0.45 -4.67
C ALA A 230 3.41 -0.24 -3.38
N THR A 231 3.88 0.26 -2.23
CA THR A 231 3.56 -0.29 -0.90
C THR A 231 3.71 0.80 0.17
N PRO A 232 3.01 0.70 1.32
CA PRO A 232 3.15 1.67 2.40
C PRO A 232 4.58 1.77 2.93
N ASN A 233 4.99 2.98 3.28
CA ASN A 233 6.31 3.27 3.83
C ASN A 233 6.25 3.35 5.35
N ILE A 234 6.80 2.37 6.06
CA ILE A 234 6.83 2.38 7.53
C ILE A 234 7.65 3.55 8.12
N ARG A 235 8.51 4.20 7.32
CA ARG A 235 9.31 5.35 7.73
C ARG A 235 8.68 6.71 7.41
N CYS A 236 7.47 6.72 6.88
CA CYS A 236 6.77 7.95 6.49
C CYS A 236 6.49 8.90 7.64
N LEU A 237 6.10 10.12 7.29
CA LEU A 237 5.70 11.13 8.26
C LEU A 237 4.44 10.72 9.04
N GLY A 238 3.47 10.08 8.38
CA GLY A 238 2.24 9.61 9.02
C GLY A 238 2.52 8.58 10.11
N HIS A 239 3.37 7.57 9.84
CA HIS A 239 3.76 6.62 10.87
C HIS A 239 4.54 7.27 12.02
N LYS A 240 5.48 8.17 11.73
CA LYS A 240 6.22 8.93 12.76
C LYS A 240 5.29 9.76 13.67
N LYS A 241 4.19 10.29 13.11
CA LYS A 241 3.21 11.12 13.83
C LYS A 241 2.20 10.29 14.63
N PHE A 242 1.61 9.28 14.01
CA PHE A 242 0.47 8.55 14.57
C PHE A 242 0.85 7.23 15.26
N GLY A 243 2.07 6.72 15.04
CA GLY A 243 2.55 5.50 15.65
C GLY A 243 1.60 4.32 15.42
N ARG A 244 1.12 3.71 16.51
CA ARG A 244 0.18 2.59 16.46
C ARG A 244 -1.18 2.90 15.83
N ASN A 245 -1.54 4.17 15.69
CA ASN A 245 -2.80 4.61 15.07
C ASN A 245 -2.65 4.91 13.58
N TRP A 246 -1.46 4.71 12.99
CA TRP A 246 -1.25 4.91 11.56
C TRP A 246 -2.13 3.98 10.73
N SER A 247 -2.82 4.55 9.74
CA SER A 247 -3.86 3.85 8.97
C SER A 247 -3.37 2.60 8.24
N HIS A 248 -2.09 2.56 7.83
CA HIS A 248 -1.54 1.44 7.06
C HIS A 248 -0.94 0.32 7.91
N LEU A 249 -1.08 0.31 9.24
CA LEU A 249 -0.67 -0.88 10.02
C LEU A 249 -1.51 -2.11 9.69
N GLN A 250 -2.80 -1.96 9.51
CA GLN A 250 -3.78 -2.95 9.00
C GLN A 250 -3.50 -4.42 9.40
N SER A 251 -3.22 -4.64 10.69
CA SER A 251 -3.04 -6.01 11.21
C SER A 251 -4.40 -6.73 11.23
N PRO A 252 -4.52 -8.00 10.82
CA PRO A 252 -3.43 -8.87 10.37
C PRO A 252 -3.25 -8.96 8.85
N SER A 253 -3.89 -8.13 8.03
CA SER A 253 -3.80 -8.24 6.57
C SER A 253 -2.43 -7.81 6.02
N HIS A 254 -1.77 -6.81 6.63
CA HIS A 254 -0.40 -6.44 6.29
C HIS A 254 0.58 -7.33 7.06
N LEU A 255 1.17 -8.33 6.38
CA LEU A 255 2.15 -9.25 6.95
C LEU A 255 3.51 -8.60 7.13
N HIS A 256 3.87 -7.71 6.21
CA HIS A 256 5.13 -6.99 6.16
C HIS A 256 4.89 -5.49 5.95
N LEU A 257 5.71 -4.65 6.55
CA LEU A 257 5.75 -3.22 6.28
C LEU A 257 7.18 -2.85 5.91
N PHE A 258 7.34 -2.23 4.77
CA PHE A 258 8.62 -2.03 4.14
C PHE A 258 9.23 -0.66 4.41
N THR A 259 10.56 -0.61 4.38
CA THR A 259 11.37 0.58 4.10
C THR A 259 11.83 0.53 2.64
N LYS A 260 12.33 1.62 2.08
CA LYS A 260 12.98 1.58 0.74
C LYS A 260 14.09 0.53 0.67
N LYS A 261 14.89 0.42 1.75
CA LYS A 261 16.00 -0.54 1.82
C LYS A 261 15.50 -1.99 1.80
N SER A 262 14.52 -2.33 2.63
CA SER A 262 14.01 -3.71 2.70
C SER A 262 13.27 -4.13 1.42
N LEU A 263 12.51 -3.22 0.79
CA LEU A 263 11.86 -3.51 -0.49
C LEU A 263 12.88 -3.70 -1.63
N LYS A 264 13.92 -2.85 -1.67
CA LYS A 264 15.02 -2.98 -2.63
C LYS A 264 15.78 -4.30 -2.43
N GLU A 265 16.03 -4.69 -1.18
CA GLU A 265 16.67 -5.97 -0.85
C GLU A 265 15.83 -7.18 -1.31
N CYS A 266 14.48 -7.13 -1.17
CA CYS A 266 13.61 -8.17 -1.73
C CYS A 266 13.81 -8.32 -3.25
N ALA A 267 13.81 -7.20 -3.98
CA ALA A 267 13.99 -7.23 -5.43
C ALA A 267 15.40 -7.71 -5.84
N ALA A 268 16.44 -7.31 -5.11
CA ALA A 268 17.80 -7.78 -5.35
C ALA A 268 17.94 -9.29 -5.10
N ARG A 269 17.36 -9.83 -4.03
CA ARG A 269 17.35 -11.29 -3.74
C ARG A 269 16.53 -12.08 -4.75
N ALA A 270 15.52 -11.46 -5.35
CA ALA A 270 14.76 -12.08 -6.42
C ALA A 270 15.54 -12.18 -7.74
N GLY A 271 16.64 -11.41 -7.88
CA GLY A 271 17.55 -11.47 -9.03
C GLY A 271 17.60 -10.19 -9.87
N PHE A 272 16.84 -9.14 -9.52
CA PHE A 272 16.96 -7.85 -10.21
C PHE A 272 18.27 -7.15 -9.83
N GLN A 273 18.98 -6.57 -10.83
CA GLN A 273 20.20 -5.80 -10.61
C GLN A 273 19.93 -4.30 -10.80
N SER A 274 19.10 -3.94 -11.77
CA SER A 274 18.71 -2.55 -12.03
C SER A 274 17.46 -2.19 -11.23
N ILE A 275 17.64 -1.58 -10.05
CA ILE A 275 16.56 -1.28 -9.11
C ILE A 275 16.62 0.19 -8.71
N ASN A 276 15.54 0.92 -8.97
CA ASN A 276 15.29 2.26 -8.47
C ASN A 276 14.14 2.28 -7.48
N SER A 277 14.28 2.94 -6.33
CA SER A 277 13.21 3.10 -5.35
C SER A 277 13.16 4.52 -4.83
N PHE A 278 11.96 5.05 -4.70
CA PHE A 278 11.69 6.40 -4.21
C PHE A 278 10.36 6.43 -3.46
N CYS A 279 10.18 7.43 -2.59
CA CYS A 279 8.88 7.64 -1.97
C CYS A 279 8.08 8.69 -2.75
N ALA A 280 6.76 8.53 -2.80
CA ALA A 280 5.90 9.53 -3.40
C ALA A 280 5.72 10.70 -2.44
N PRO A 281 5.81 11.95 -2.91
CA PRO A 281 5.54 13.10 -2.08
C PRO A 281 4.06 13.18 -1.77
N GLY A 282 3.69 12.72 -0.58
CA GLY A 282 2.40 13.02 0.00
C GLY A 282 1.18 12.57 -0.79
N TYR A 283 1.10 11.28 -1.10
CA TYR A 283 -0.18 10.61 -1.34
C TYR A 283 -0.99 10.46 -0.05
N ALA A 284 -0.64 11.21 0.96
CA ALA A 284 -1.55 11.49 2.05
C ALA A 284 -2.74 12.29 1.47
N GLU A 285 -3.45 11.69 0.49
CA GLU A 285 -4.83 12.08 0.29
C GLU A 285 -5.42 12.10 1.68
N GLY A 286 -6.16 13.15 2.01
CA GLY A 286 -6.69 13.37 3.34
C GLY A 286 -7.43 12.17 3.96
N GLY A 287 -7.57 11.07 3.23
CA GLY A 287 -8.09 9.77 3.64
C GLY A 287 -7.21 9.06 4.66
N ALA A 288 -5.96 8.75 4.36
CA ALA A 288 -5.09 8.00 5.27
C ALA A 288 -4.77 8.78 6.55
N ILE A 289 -4.49 10.09 6.42
CA ILE A 289 -4.31 10.97 7.58
C ILE A 289 -5.61 11.05 8.40
N ARG A 290 -6.77 11.19 7.75
CA ARG A 290 -8.05 11.26 8.44
C ARG A 290 -8.34 9.99 9.22
N VAL A 291 -8.16 8.82 8.62
CA VAL A 291 -8.33 7.53 9.31
C VAL A 291 -7.39 7.41 10.50
N SER A 292 -6.13 7.87 10.36
CA SER A 292 -5.15 7.86 11.46
C SER A 292 -5.57 8.78 12.61
N ILE A 293 -6.10 9.96 12.31
CA ILE A 293 -6.64 10.89 13.31
C ILE A 293 -7.86 10.27 14.00
N GLU A 294 -8.76 9.64 13.25
CA GLU A 294 -9.95 8.99 13.79
C GLU A 294 -9.58 7.85 14.76
N ARG A 295 -8.61 7.01 14.40
CA ARG A 295 -8.08 5.97 15.30
C ARG A 295 -7.45 6.54 16.57
N GLU A 296 -6.71 7.66 16.45
CA GLU A 296 -6.14 8.34 17.62
C GLU A 296 -7.23 8.92 18.55
N GLU A 297 -8.32 9.46 17.97
CA GLU A 297 -9.49 9.94 18.72
C GLU A 297 -10.18 8.80 19.45
N ASP A 298 -10.43 7.68 18.76
CA ASP A 298 -11.09 6.50 19.36
C ASP A 298 -10.24 5.91 20.49
N ALA A 299 -8.94 5.78 20.28
CA ALA A 299 -8.01 5.28 21.31
C ALA A 299 -7.92 6.18 22.54
N SER A 300 -8.03 7.50 22.37
CA SER A 300 -7.96 8.48 23.45
C SER A 300 -9.30 8.79 24.10
N GLY A 301 -10.42 8.37 23.50
CA GLY A 301 -11.77 8.76 23.89
C GLY A 301 -12.11 10.24 23.68
N LYS A 302 -11.21 11.00 23.05
CA LYS A 302 -11.36 12.46 22.84
C LYS A 302 -11.69 12.76 21.38
N LYS A 303 -12.95 13.07 21.12
CA LYS A 303 -13.39 13.53 19.78
C LYS A 303 -12.96 14.98 19.55
N ARG A 304 -12.34 15.25 18.42
CA ARG A 304 -11.96 16.60 17.97
C ARG A 304 -13.06 17.18 17.07
N TRP A 305 -13.15 18.50 17.00
CA TRP A 305 -14.00 19.18 16.03
C TRP A 305 -13.45 19.01 14.60
N ALA A 306 -14.28 19.22 13.60
CA ALA A 306 -13.92 19.04 12.20
C ALA A 306 -12.76 19.97 11.76
N PHE A 307 -12.76 21.22 12.23
CA PHE A 307 -11.73 22.19 11.86
C PHE A 307 -10.32 21.83 12.37
N PRO A 308 -10.10 21.48 13.66
CA PRO A 308 -8.79 21.03 14.12
C PRO A 308 -8.25 19.83 13.37
N ARG A 309 -9.09 18.84 13.05
CA ARG A 309 -8.70 17.67 12.25
C ARG A 309 -8.27 18.07 10.84
N TRP A 310 -9.06 18.90 10.20
CA TRP A 310 -8.73 19.40 8.86
C TRP A 310 -7.44 20.23 8.87
N LEU A 311 -7.26 21.12 9.88
CA LEU A 311 -6.04 21.92 10.02
C LEU A 311 -4.81 21.04 10.22
N GLU A 312 -4.89 20.03 11.09
CA GLU A 312 -3.80 19.07 11.31
C GLU A 312 -3.44 18.32 10.02
N ALA A 313 -4.42 17.80 9.29
CA ALA A 313 -4.19 17.13 8.01
C ALA A 313 -3.52 18.07 6.99
N SER A 314 -3.96 19.31 6.93
CA SER A 314 -3.39 20.33 6.04
C SER A 314 -1.95 20.69 6.42
N CYS A 315 -1.67 20.85 7.70
CA CYS A 315 -0.31 21.12 8.20
C CYS A 315 0.63 19.93 7.90
N LEU A 316 0.17 18.70 8.10
CA LEU A 316 0.95 17.51 7.78
C LEU A 316 1.24 17.41 6.29
N LYS A 317 0.27 17.73 5.43
CA LYS A 317 0.47 17.78 3.97
C LYS A 317 1.54 18.80 3.59
N VAL A 318 1.48 20.01 4.12
CA VAL A 318 2.48 21.07 3.87
C VAL A 318 3.85 20.66 4.40
N LEU A 319 3.90 20.05 5.58
CA LEU A 319 5.15 19.57 6.18
C LEU A 319 5.75 18.43 5.34
N ALA A 320 4.95 17.47 4.88
CA ALA A 320 5.40 16.39 4.00
C ALA A 320 6.00 16.94 2.71
N TYR A 321 5.33 17.93 2.08
CA TYR A 321 5.84 18.62 0.91
C TYR A 321 7.19 19.30 1.19
N TYR A 322 7.29 20.06 2.29
CA TYR A 322 8.53 20.74 2.70
C TYR A 322 9.67 19.74 2.93
N LEU A 323 9.41 18.67 3.68
CA LEU A 323 10.42 17.65 3.95
C LEU A 323 10.91 16.99 2.66
N PHE A 324 9.98 16.61 1.80
CA PHE A 324 10.32 15.90 0.56
C PHE A 324 11.05 16.80 -0.46
N PHE A 325 10.50 17.97 -0.79
CA PHE A 325 11.03 18.81 -1.87
C PHE A 325 12.14 19.77 -1.43
N ILE A 326 12.08 20.30 -0.22
CA ILE A 326 13.01 21.32 0.27
C ILE A 326 14.14 20.68 1.08
N LYS A 327 13.79 19.82 2.05
CA LYS A 327 14.80 19.12 2.87
C LYS A 327 15.40 17.90 2.21
N LYS A 328 14.83 17.43 1.09
CA LYS A 328 15.24 16.21 0.39
C LYS A 328 15.17 14.96 1.28
N ASP A 329 14.24 14.96 2.24
CA ASP A 329 13.96 13.77 3.05
C ASP A 329 13.14 12.79 2.19
N GLU A 330 13.86 11.91 1.53
CA GLU A 330 13.27 10.91 0.63
C GLU A 330 12.43 9.86 1.37
N GLU A 331 12.45 9.83 2.71
CA GLU A 331 11.64 8.89 3.50
C GLU A 331 10.32 9.51 4.01
N ALA A 332 10.07 10.80 3.77
CA ALA A 332 8.87 11.47 4.29
C ALA A 332 7.56 11.04 3.61
N GLY A 333 7.62 10.46 2.41
CA GLY A 333 6.43 10.04 1.64
C GLY A 333 5.74 8.82 2.22
N GLU A 334 4.41 8.75 2.11
CA GLU A 334 3.57 7.67 2.66
C GLU A 334 3.76 6.33 1.94
N GLU A 335 4.13 6.36 0.65
CA GLU A 335 4.30 5.18 -0.18
C GLU A 335 5.71 5.09 -0.74
N ILE A 336 6.19 3.86 -0.87
CA ILE A 336 7.39 3.51 -1.61
C ILE A 336 6.99 3.02 -2.98
N PHE A 337 7.55 3.62 -4.02
CA PHE A 337 7.58 3.06 -5.36
C PHE A 337 8.93 2.41 -5.61
N LEU A 338 8.89 1.23 -6.24
CA LEU A 338 10.08 0.54 -6.72
C LEU A 338 9.89 0.19 -8.19
N ILE A 339 10.89 0.54 -9.01
CA ILE A 339 10.97 0.16 -10.42
C ILE A 339 12.21 -0.71 -10.58
N ALA A 340 12.02 -1.96 -10.98
CA ALA A 340 13.09 -2.89 -11.28
C ALA A 340 13.02 -3.32 -12.75
N ILE A 341 14.17 -3.39 -13.42
CA ILE A 341 14.28 -3.72 -14.85
C ILE A 341 15.00 -5.07 -14.95
N LYS A 342 14.42 -6.00 -15.73
CA LYS A 342 15.08 -7.26 -16.07
C LYS A 342 16.21 -6.99 -17.05
N ASP A 343 17.39 -7.50 -16.76
CA ASP A 343 18.54 -7.37 -17.66
C ASP A 343 18.25 -7.93 -19.06
N LYS A 344 18.95 -7.38 -20.07
CA LYS A 344 18.81 -7.81 -21.46
C LYS A 344 19.44 -9.15 -21.74
#